data_1a6d341c245f51fc166a7c82d14f2015
#
_entry.id   1a6d341c245f51fc166a7c82d14f2015
#
_cell.length_a   1.000
_cell.length_b   1.000
_cell.length_c   1.000
_cell.angle_alpha   90.00
_cell.angle_beta   90.00
_cell.angle_gamma   90.00
#
_symmetry.space_group_name_H-M   'P 1'
#
loop_
_entity.id
_entity.type
_entity.pdbx_description
1 polymer ?
#
loop_
_entity_poly.entity_id
_entity_poly.type
_entity_poly.pdbx_seq_one_letter_code
_entity_poly.pdbx_strand_id
1 'polypeptide(L)'
;MAINSRTKGANFEREIGNLLQEKLSLTNPVKRILEQTRTKELPDLKMGRWCIECKRYGPGSDPLDEWWDQVIASSRPSGLPALIYKFNRKPIKVRLLGESLSDELIGTGILIDISFDDFIDCLLYTAPSPRDRTRYRMPSSA
;
A
#
# COMPACT_ATOMS: atom_id res chain seq x y z
N MET A 1 1.40 -27.83 -11.51
CA MET A 1 1.68 -26.83 -12.54
C MET A 1 1.85 -25.46 -11.93
N ALA A 2 2.85 -24.75 -12.36
CA ALA A 2 3.11 -23.43 -11.83
C ALA A 2 2.09 -22.42 -12.34
N ILE A 3 1.63 -21.57 -11.46
CA ILE A 3 0.73 -20.48 -11.84
C ILE A 3 1.56 -19.41 -12.54
N ASN A 4 1.01 -18.89 -13.63
CA ASN A 4 1.65 -17.81 -14.35
C ASN A 4 1.84 -16.63 -13.40
N SER A 5 3.04 -16.07 -13.31
CA SER A 5 3.33 -15.02 -12.36
C SER A 5 2.51 -13.74 -12.62
N ARG A 6 2.16 -13.48 -13.88
CA ARG A 6 1.31 -12.34 -14.20
C ARG A 6 -0.09 -12.54 -13.63
N THR A 7 -0.64 -13.74 -13.75
CA THR A 7 -1.95 -14.06 -13.21
C THR A 7 -1.93 -14.00 -11.69
N LYS A 8 -0.86 -14.53 -11.09
CA LYS A 8 -0.71 -14.48 -9.63
C LYS A 8 -0.68 -13.05 -9.14
N GLY A 9 0.04 -12.18 -9.84
CA GLY A 9 0.12 -10.77 -9.48
C GLY A 9 -1.21 -10.07 -9.59
N ALA A 10 -1.92 -10.29 -10.70
CA ALA A 10 -3.22 -9.66 -10.91
C ALA A 10 -4.25 -10.13 -9.88
N ASN A 11 -4.21 -11.41 -9.53
CA ASN A 11 -5.12 -11.94 -8.51
C ASN A 11 -4.84 -11.32 -7.15
N PHE A 12 -3.56 -11.14 -6.82
CA PHE A 12 -3.20 -10.53 -5.56
C PHE A 12 -3.64 -9.08 -5.50
N GLU A 13 -3.48 -8.33 -6.59
CA GLU A 13 -3.95 -6.95 -6.64
C GLU A 13 -5.45 -6.86 -6.39
N ARG A 14 -6.22 -7.76 -6.99
CA ARG A 14 -7.67 -7.79 -6.77
C ARG A 14 -8.00 -8.18 -5.33
N GLU A 15 -7.28 -9.14 -4.80
CA GLU A 15 -7.49 -9.55 -3.41
C GLU A 15 -7.26 -8.38 -2.47
N ILE A 16 -6.17 -7.64 -2.65
CA ILE A 16 -5.87 -6.49 -1.82
C ILE A 16 -6.93 -5.40 -1.98
N GLY A 17 -7.35 -5.14 -3.22
CA GLY A 17 -8.40 -4.16 -3.46
C GLY A 17 -9.69 -4.51 -2.74
N ASN A 18 -10.07 -5.78 -2.76
CA ASN A 18 -11.27 -6.24 -2.08
C ASN A 18 -11.14 -6.17 -0.57
N LEU A 19 -9.96 -6.53 -0.04
CA LEU A 19 -9.71 -6.43 1.40
C LEU A 19 -9.77 -4.99 1.87
N LEU A 20 -9.21 -4.07 1.11
CA LEU A 20 -9.27 -2.66 1.46
C LEU A 20 -10.70 -2.16 1.48
N GLN A 21 -11.50 -2.56 0.49
CA GLN A 21 -12.90 -2.16 0.46
C GLN A 21 -13.64 -2.68 1.69
N GLU A 22 -13.46 -3.94 2.00
CA GLU A 22 -14.16 -4.57 3.12
C GLU A 22 -13.76 -3.97 4.45
N LYS A 23 -12.45 -3.89 4.69
CA LYS A 23 -11.96 -3.48 5.99
C LYS A 23 -12.11 -1.99 6.27
N LEU A 24 -12.16 -1.19 5.23
CA LEU A 24 -12.36 0.25 5.36
C LEU A 24 -13.81 0.66 5.11
N SER A 25 -14.67 -0.31 4.82
CA SER A 25 -16.10 -0.07 4.56
C SER A 25 -16.31 0.93 3.43
N LEU A 26 -15.53 0.78 2.36
CA LEU A 26 -15.64 1.67 1.21
C LEU A 26 -16.84 1.31 0.36
N THR A 27 -17.47 2.33 -0.22
CA THR A 27 -18.62 2.13 -1.09
C THR A 27 -18.23 1.40 -2.37
N ASN A 28 -17.08 1.77 -2.93
CA ASN A 28 -16.60 1.17 -4.16
C ASN A 28 -15.27 0.48 -3.91
N PRO A 29 -14.96 -0.60 -4.67
CA PRO A 29 -13.69 -1.27 -4.50
C PRO A 29 -12.53 -0.39 -4.96
N VAL A 30 -11.37 -0.62 -4.37
CA VAL A 30 -10.15 0.03 -4.81
C VAL A 30 -9.72 -0.69 -6.08
N LYS A 31 -9.68 0.03 -7.18
CA LYS A 31 -9.47 -0.58 -8.49
C LYS A 31 -8.00 -0.57 -8.89
N ARG A 32 -7.63 -1.59 -9.63
CA ARG A 32 -6.32 -1.66 -10.25
C ARG A 32 -6.19 -0.56 -11.30
N ILE A 33 -4.98 0.00 -11.39
CA ILE A 33 -4.68 0.98 -12.43
C ILE A 33 -4.11 0.21 -13.62
N LEU A 34 -4.96 -0.02 -14.62
CA LEU A 34 -4.57 -0.83 -15.76
C LEU A 34 -3.61 -0.11 -16.69
N GLU A 35 -3.61 1.21 -16.65
CA GLU A 35 -2.72 2.00 -17.49
C GLU A 35 -1.25 1.75 -17.19
N GLN A 36 -0.94 1.17 -16.03
CA GLN A 36 0.46 0.91 -15.72
C GLN A 36 1.09 -0.07 -16.72
N THR A 37 0.28 -0.79 -17.50
CA THR A 37 0.82 -1.61 -18.56
C THR A 37 1.50 -0.78 -19.64
N ARG A 38 1.13 0.48 -19.74
CA ARG A 38 1.73 1.41 -20.69
C ARG A 38 2.78 2.29 -20.02
N THR A 39 2.57 2.61 -18.74
CA THR A 39 3.45 3.51 -18.01
C THR A 39 3.82 2.86 -16.69
N LYS A 40 5.07 2.45 -16.55
CA LYS A 40 5.53 1.75 -15.36
C LYS A 40 5.59 2.65 -14.13
N GLU A 41 5.33 3.93 -14.31
CA GLU A 41 5.40 4.88 -13.19
C GLU A 41 4.08 4.98 -12.43
N LEU A 42 3.04 4.29 -12.89
CA LEU A 42 1.76 4.29 -12.18
C LEU A 42 1.72 3.15 -11.17
N PRO A 43 1.10 3.37 -10.00
CA PRO A 43 0.99 2.30 -9.00
C PRO A 43 -0.03 1.25 -9.41
N ASP A 44 0.05 0.08 -8.79
CA ASP A 44 -0.93 -0.98 -9.02
C ASP A 44 -2.32 -0.57 -8.54
N LEU A 45 -2.37 0.04 -7.36
CA LEU A 45 -3.60 0.53 -6.76
C LEU A 45 -3.36 1.95 -6.25
N LYS A 46 -4.42 2.73 -6.22
CA LYS A 46 -4.32 4.06 -5.65
C LYS A 46 -5.53 4.33 -4.77
N MET A 47 -5.28 4.84 -3.58
CA MET A 47 -6.33 5.16 -2.63
C MET A 47 -5.96 6.46 -1.93
N GLY A 48 -6.66 7.56 -2.31
CA GLY A 48 -6.29 8.88 -1.82
C GLY A 48 -4.87 9.21 -2.23
N ARG A 49 -4.05 9.56 -1.26
CA ARG A 49 -2.63 9.84 -1.52
C ARG A 49 -1.76 8.60 -1.55
N TRP A 50 -2.31 7.45 -1.15
CA TRP A 50 -1.53 6.21 -1.08
C TRP A 50 -1.36 5.61 -2.46
N CYS A 51 -0.11 5.37 -2.82
CA CYS A 51 0.27 4.72 -4.07
C CYS A 51 0.79 3.34 -3.71
N ILE A 52 0.05 2.31 -4.10
CA ILE A 52 0.25 0.96 -3.61
C ILE A 52 0.77 0.06 -4.72
N GLU A 53 1.89 -0.59 -4.46
CA GLU A 53 2.41 -1.66 -5.29
C GLU A 53 2.15 -2.98 -4.58
N CYS A 54 1.72 -3.98 -5.32
CA CYS A 54 1.42 -5.29 -4.77
C CYS A 54 2.37 -6.31 -5.37
N LYS A 55 3.05 -7.09 -4.52
CA LYS A 55 3.98 -8.12 -4.97
C LYS A 55 3.66 -9.44 -4.31
N ARG A 56 3.35 -10.43 -5.13
CA ARG A 56 3.09 -11.79 -4.67
C ARG A 56 4.19 -12.69 -5.21
N TYR A 57 5.01 -13.21 -4.31
CA TYR A 57 6.17 -13.99 -4.70
C TYR A 57 6.07 -15.40 -4.12
N GLY A 58 6.89 -16.32 -4.62
CA GLY A 58 6.90 -17.68 -4.11
C GLY A 58 7.72 -17.80 -2.85
N PRO A 59 8.97 -18.28 -2.98
CA PRO A 59 9.81 -18.48 -1.79
C PRO A 59 10.42 -17.17 -1.32
N GLY A 60 10.72 -17.09 -0.02
CA GLY A 60 11.42 -15.96 0.53
C GLY A 60 10.67 -15.34 1.68
N SER A 61 11.16 -14.21 2.14
CA SER A 61 10.55 -13.48 3.25
C SER A 61 10.73 -11.97 3.14
N ASP A 62 11.78 -11.51 2.47
CA ASP A 62 12.10 -10.09 2.42
C ASP A 62 11.90 -9.55 1.00
N PRO A 63 11.28 -8.36 0.88
CA PRO A 63 11.08 -7.75 -0.44
C PRO A 63 12.42 -7.43 -1.11
N LEU A 64 12.40 -7.45 -2.43
CA LEU A 64 13.57 -7.03 -3.20
C LEU A 64 13.64 -5.50 -3.21
N ASP A 65 14.88 -5.00 -3.22
CA ASP A 65 15.08 -3.56 -3.24
C ASP A 65 14.43 -2.91 -4.46
N GLU A 66 14.45 -3.59 -5.60
CA GLU A 66 13.85 -3.02 -6.81
C GLU A 66 12.34 -2.90 -6.73
N TRP A 67 11.68 -3.70 -5.89
CA TRP A 67 10.26 -3.53 -5.65
C TRP A 67 9.99 -2.21 -4.94
N TRP A 68 10.84 -1.89 -3.98
CA TRP A 68 10.69 -0.64 -3.24
C TRP A 68 11.01 0.56 -4.12
N ASP A 69 12.04 0.44 -4.97
CA ASP A 69 12.36 1.51 -5.91
C ASP A 69 11.20 1.79 -6.84
N GLN A 70 10.50 0.74 -7.26
CA GLN A 70 9.33 0.87 -8.11
C GLN A 70 8.21 1.65 -7.42
N VAL A 71 7.99 1.34 -6.14
CA VAL A 71 6.96 2.01 -5.35
C VAL A 71 7.30 3.50 -5.19
N ILE A 72 8.55 3.80 -4.91
CA ILE A 72 8.98 5.18 -4.77
C ILE A 72 8.75 5.95 -6.07
N ALA A 73 9.11 5.35 -7.18
CA ALA A 73 8.91 6.01 -8.48
C ALA A 73 7.43 6.25 -8.77
N SER A 74 6.57 5.29 -8.45
CA SER A 74 5.15 5.41 -8.75
C SER A 74 4.41 6.34 -7.80
N SER A 75 5.02 6.73 -6.69
CA SER A 75 4.38 7.60 -5.72
C SER A 75 4.74 9.08 -5.89
N ARG A 76 5.67 9.37 -6.78
CA ARG A 76 6.10 10.75 -6.98
C ARG A 76 5.06 11.54 -7.75
N PRO A 77 5.01 12.86 -7.52
CA PRO A 77 5.83 13.62 -6.57
C PRO A 77 5.25 13.71 -5.17
N SER A 78 3.96 13.45 -4.98
CA SER A 78 3.31 13.77 -3.72
C SER A 78 2.55 12.61 -3.09
N GLY A 79 2.67 11.41 -3.64
CA GLY A 79 1.98 10.25 -3.09
C GLY A 79 2.70 9.66 -1.90
N LEU A 80 2.00 8.80 -1.16
CA LEU A 80 2.56 8.05 -0.06
C LEU A 80 2.83 6.64 -0.53
N PRO A 81 4.09 6.19 -0.52
CA PRO A 81 4.40 4.85 -1.05
C PRO A 81 4.04 3.75 -0.06
N ALA A 82 3.47 2.67 -0.58
CA ALA A 82 3.18 1.48 0.20
C ALA A 82 3.44 0.25 -0.67
N LEU A 83 4.26 -0.65 -0.15
CA LEU A 83 4.54 -1.91 -0.82
C LEU A 83 3.84 -3.02 -0.04
N ILE A 84 2.79 -3.59 -0.62
CA ILE A 84 2.08 -4.70 -0.01
C ILE A 84 2.59 -5.97 -0.65
N TYR A 85 3.11 -6.87 0.17
CA TYR A 85 3.77 -8.06 -0.36
C TYR A 85 3.38 -9.30 0.42
N LYS A 86 3.48 -10.46 -0.25
CA LYS A 86 3.22 -11.73 0.37
C LYS A 86 4.11 -12.79 -0.26
N PHE A 87 4.74 -13.59 0.59
CA PHE A 87 5.49 -14.78 0.19
C PHE A 87 4.69 -16.02 0.58
N ASN A 88 5.06 -17.15 0.00
CA ASN A 88 4.36 -18.41 0.30
C ASN A 88 4.39 -18.69 1.81
N ARG A 89 3.23 -19.02 2.38
CA ARG A 89 3.08 -19.39 3.78
C ARG A 89 3.43 -18.27 4.75
N LYS A 90 3.53 -17.05 4.27
CA LYS A 90 3.79 -15.88 5.11
C LYS A 90 2.59 -14.97 5.09
N PRO A 91 2.40 -14.18 6.13
CA PRO A 91 1.28 -13.23 6.13
C PRO A 91 1.54 -12.07 5.17
N ILE A 92 0.47 -11.38 4.84
CA ILE A 92 0.58 -10.16 4.04
C ILE A 92 1.22 -9.09 4.90
N LYS A 93 2.24 -8.44 4.35
CA LYS A 93 2.95 -7.37 5.04
C LYS A 93 2.99 -6.12 4.19
N VAL A 94 3.27 -4.99 4.84
CA VAL A 94 3.30 -3.71 4.16
C VAL A 94 4.56 -2.96 4.57
N ARG A 95 5.30 -2.46 3.58
CA ARG A 95 6.48 -1.63 3.84
C ARG A 95 6.13 -0.18 3.53
N LEU A 96 6.47 0.70 4.45
CA LEU A 96 6.18 2.12 4.37
C LEU A 96 7.43 2.94 4.69
N LEU A 97 7.41 4.21 4.28
CA LEU A 97 8.38 5.17 4.80
C LEU A 97 7.95 5.58 6.19
N GLY A 98 8.92 5.62 7.12
CA GLY A 98 8.62 6.08 8.47
C GLY A 98 8.06 7.49 8.47
N GLU A 99 8.56 8.34 7.57
CA GLU A 99 8.09 9.72 7.51
C GLU A 99 6.61 9.84 7.09
N SER A 100 6.06 8.80 6.49
CA SER A 100 4.64 8.79 6.16
C SER A 100 3.77 8.67 7.39
N LEU A 101 4.32 8.19 8.49
CA LEU A 101 3.58 7.96 9.72
C LEU A 101 3.92 8.97 10.81
N SER A 102 5.08 9.60 10.75
CA SER A 102 5.51 10.52 11.79
C SER A 102 6.37 11.63 11.19
N ASP A 103 6.00 12.87 11.49
CA ASP A 103 6.78 14.02 11.04
C ASP A 103 8.20 14.00 11.62
N GLU A 104 8.37 13.37 12.74
CA GLU A 104 9.69 13.30 13.39
C GLU A 104 10.69 12.48 12.59
N LEU A 105 10.19 11.66 11.67
CA LEU A 105 11.05 10.80 10.86
C LEU A 105 11.31 11.36 9.46
N ILE A 106 10.84 12.57 9.20
CA ILE A 106 11.06 13.19 7.88
C ILE A 106 12.56 13.32 7.62
N GLY A 107 12.97 12.87 6.44
CA GLY A 107 14.35 12.97 6.01
C GLY A 107 15.28 11.86 6.50
N THR A 108 14.77 10.95 7.32
CA THR A 108 15.61 9.86 7.84
C THR A 108 15.78 8.71 6.87
N GLY A 109 14.82 8.52 5.96
CA GLY A 109 14.86 7.38 5.06
C GLY A 109 14.52 6.04 5.72
N ILE A 110 14.06 6.07 6.96
CA ILE A 110 13.74 4.85 7.70
C ILE A 110 12.54 4.14 7.05
N LEU A 111 12.68 2.83 6.83
CA LEU A 111 11.61 1.99 6.33
C LEU A 111 11.00 1.20 7.48
N ILE A 112 9.70 1.00 7.41
CA ILE A 112 8.96 0.27 8.43
C ILE A 112 8.13 -0.82 7.76
N ASP A 113 8.26 -2.06 8.26
CA ASP A 113 7.43 -3.16 7.79
C ASP A 113 6.41 -3.51 8.87
N ILE A 114 5.14 -3.50 8.50
CA ILE A 114 4.04 -3.74 9.45
C ILE A 114 3.09 -4.78 8.88
N SER A 115 2.20 -5.28 9.72
CA SER A 115 1.17 -6.21 9.27
C SER A 115 0.14 -5.47 8.42
N PHE A 116 -0.62 -6.24 7.64
CA PHE A 116 -1.69 -5.66 6.85
C PHE A 116 -2.75 -5.01 7.76
N ASP A 117 -3.06 -5.65 8.89
CA ASP A 117 -4.04 -5.09 9.83
C ASP A 117 -3.56 -3.76 10.40
N ASP A 118 -2.27 -3.66 10.73
CA ASP A 118 -1.73 -2.39 11.19
C ASP A 118 -1.79 -1.32 10.10
N PHE A 119 -1.59 -1.72 8.85
CA PHE A 119 -1.71 -0.78 7.74
C PHE A 119 -3.14 -0.27 7.62
N ILE A 120 -4.12 -1.14 7.82
CA ILE A 120 -5.52 -0.72 7.81
C ILE A 120 -5.75 0.35 8.88
N ASP A 121 -5.21 0.14 10.07
CA ASP A 121 -5.34 1.13 11.13
C ASP A 121 -4.71 2.46 10.72
N CYS A 122 -3.55 2.41 10.07
CA CYS A 122 -2.92 3.63 9.56
C CYS A 122 -3.83 4.35 8.56
N LEU A 123 -4.48 3.59 7.69
CA LEU A 123 -5.33 4.19 6.67
C LEU A 123 -6.54 4.90 7.27
N LEU A 124 -7.04 4.40 8.38
CA LEU A 124 -8.17 5.04 9.04
C LEU A 124 -7.83 6.44 9.54
N TYR A 125 -6.55 6.71 9.76
CA TYR A 125 -6.10 8.00 10.26
C TYR A 125 -5.41 8.86 9.21
N THR A 126 -4.95 8.26 8.12
CA THR A 126 -4.14 8.99 7.14
C THR A 126 -4.82 9.17 5.79
N ALA A 127 -5.81 8.33 5.46
CA ALA A 127 -6.48 8.40 4.16
C ALA A 127 -8.01 8.45 4.28
N PRO A 128 -8.57 8.94 5.37
CA PRO A 128 -10.03 9.06 5.46
C PRO A 128 -10.54 10.16 4.55
N SER A 129 -11.88 10.21 4.37
CA SER A 129 -12.49 11.29 3.64
C SER A 129 -12.19 12.61 4.36
N PRO A 130 -12.32 13.75 3.67
CA PRO A 130 -12.08 15.03 4.32
C PRO A 130 -12.89 15.23 5.60
N ARG A 131 -14.13 14.77 5.61
CA ARG A 131 -14.97 14.90 6.80
C ARG A 131 -14.43 14.04 7.95
N ASP A 132 -14.05 12.80 7.63
CA ASP A 132 -13.53 11.91 8.66
C ASP A 132 -12.18 12.40 9.17
N ARG A 133 -11.38 12.97 8.30
CA ARG A 133 -10.08 13.49 8.70
C ARG A 133 -10.24 14.62 9.71
N THR A 134 -11.22 15.49 9.50
CA THR A 134 -11.49 16.56 10.44
C THR A 134 -11.88 16.00 11.80
N ARG A 135 -12.70 14.97 11.81
CA ARG A 135 -13.14 14.34 13.04
C ARG A 135 -11.97 13.76 13.83
N TYR A 136 -11.07 13.10 13.15
CA TYR A 136 -9.96 12.45 13.82
C TYR A 136 -8.93 13.42 14.36
N ARG A 137 -8.85 14.60 13.81
CA ARG A 137 -7.84 15.54 14.25
C ARG A 137 -8.20 16.24 15.54
N MET A 138 -9.46 16.25 15.87
CA MET A 138 -9.91 17.01 17.04
C MET A 138 -9.40 16.47 18.37
N PRO A 139 -9.40 15.17 18.59
CA PRO A 139 -8.99 14.67 19.90
C PRO A 139 -7.57 15.01 20.25
N SER A 140 -6.72 15.17 19.28
CA SER A 140 -5.32 15.43 19.56
C SER A 140 -5.06 16.76 20.19
N SER A 141 -6.05 17.60 20.25
CA SER A 141 -5.91 18.92 20.86
C SER A 141 -5.92 18.88 22.38
N ALA A 142 -6.29 17.75 22.94
CA ALA A 142 -6.37 17.63 24.39
C ALA A 142 -5.02 17.77 25.04
#